data_e0e0bfc06c657760b803418245e73ee8
#
_entry.id   e0e0bfc06c657760b803418245e73ee8
#
_cell.length_a   1.000
_cell.length_b   1.000
_cell.length_c   1.000
_cell.angle_alpha   90.00
_cell.angle_beta   90.00
_cell.angle_gamma   90.00
#
_symmetry.space_group_name_H-M   'P 1'
#
loop_
_entity.id
_entity.type
_entity.pdbx_description
1 polymer ?
#
loop_
_entity_poly.entity_id
_entity_poly.type
_entity_poly.pdbx_seq_one_letter_code
_entity_poly.pdbx_strand_id
1 'polypeptide(L)'
;MLMECKLFYIFIKIILMKKWFLLIITISPIFLFSQSYETQKNITIDSKNLIEVEIYHDNGNIYQKGFLKNNKLHGVLQSYDIDGGLVVLGEFNKGKKNGKWIFWNNDQVIVVNYKNNKILNYLETQNDLEPIVVR
;
A
#
# COMPACT_ATOMS: atom_id res chain seq x y z
N MET A 1 -44.13 -49.91 18.46
CA MET A 1 -44.22 -49.26 17.13
C MET A 1 -44.18 -47.73 17.16
N LEU A 2 -44.69 -47.04 18.17
CA LEU A 2 -44.70 -45.58 18.25
C LEU A 2 -43.37 -44.95 18.81
N MET A 3 -42.58 -45.73 19.53
CA MET A 3 -41.28 -45.24 20.09
C MET A 3 -40.17 -45.21 19.04
N GLU A 4 -40.14 -46.16 18.14
CA GLU A 4 -39.16 -46.24 17.04
C GLU A 4 -39.26 -45.04 16.08
N CYS A 5 -40.48 -44.58 15.80
CA CYS A 5 -40.74 -43.47 14.92
C CYS A 5 -40.29 -42.12 15.51
N LYS A 6 -40.37 -41.94 16.84
CA LYS A 6 -39.87 -40.72 17.51
C LYS A 6 -38.35 -40.65 17.54
N LEU A 7 -37.67 -41.77 17.76
CA LEU A 7 -36.20 -41.85 17.72
C LEU A 7 -35.67 -41.55 16.32
N PHE A 8 -36.31 -42.05 15.29
CA PHE A 8 -35.94 -41.79 13.89
C PHE A 8 -36.13 -40.33 13.52
N TYR A 9 -37.22 -39.70 13.97
CA TYR A 9 -37.47 -38.26 13.75
C TYR A 9 -36.42 -37.37 14.44
N ILE A 10 -36.03 -37.68 15.67
CA ILE A 10 -34.99 -36.97 16.42
C ILE A 10 -33.63 -37.10 15.72
N PHE A 11 -33.32 -38.30 15.23
CA PHE A 11 -32.05 -38.56 14.53
C PHE A 11 -31.92 -37.75 13.23
N ILE A 12 -32.99 -37.66 12.45
CA ILE A 12 -33.05 -36.84 11.22
C ILE A 12 -32.89 -35.35 11.55
N LYS A 13 -33.55 -34.88 12.63
CA LYS A 13 -33.46 -33.48 13.04
C LYS A 13 -32.04 -33.09 13.48
N ILE A 14 -31.31 -33.96 14.15
CA ILE A 14 -29.91 -33.76 14.56
C ILE A 14 -28.99 -33.75 13.34
N ILE A 15 -29.20 -34.60 12.34
CA ILE A 15 -28.42 -34.65 11.12
C ILE A 15 -28.63 -33.37 10.28
N LEU A 16 -29.86 -32.90 10.19
CA LEU A 16 -30.18 -31.66 9.47
C LEU A 16 -29.56 -30.43 10.18
N MET A 17 -29.61 -30.36 11.50
CA MET A 17 -28.97 -29.28 12.26
C MET A 17 -27.46 -29.29 12.10
N LYS A 18 -26.79 -30.45 12.07
CA LYS A 18 -25.34 -30.53 11.81
C LYS A 18 -24.98 -30.05 10.42
N LYS A 19 -25.77 -30.34 9.39
CA LYS A 19 -25.55 -29.85 8.03
C LYS A 19 -25.68 -28.32 7.93
N TRP A 20 -26.63 -27.71 8.62
CA TRP A 20 -26.79 -26.26 8.68
C TRP A 20 -25.65 -25.60 9.44
N PHE A 21 -25.14 -26.23 10.50
CA PHE A 21 -24.01 -25.73 11.27
C PHE A 21 -22.70 -25.74 10.46
N LEU A 22 -22.48 -26.79 9.66
CA LEU A 22 -21.35 -26.87 8.74
C LEU A 22 -21.44 -25.82 7.61
N LEU A 23 -22.63 -25.50 7.12
CA LEU A 23 -22.86 -24.51 6.09
C LEU A 23 -22.58 -23.08 6.59
N ILE A 24 -22.89 -22.80 7.86
CA ILE A 24 -22.57 -21.51 8.50
C ILE A 24 -21.06 -21.34 8.69
N ILE A 25 -20.31 -22.39 9.02
CA ILE A 25 -18.86 -22.35 9.21
C ILE A 25 -18.13 -22.13 7.88
N THR A 26 -18.65 -22.58 6.75
CA THR A 26 -18.02 -22.39 5.43
C THR A 26 -18.26 -21.00 4.83
N ILE A 27 -19.29 -20.27 5.27
CA ILE A 27 -19.61 -18.91 4.78
C ILE A 27 -18.89 -17.83 5.62
N SER A 28 -18.53 -18.15 6.86
CA SER A 28 -17.90 -17.22 7.82
C SER A 28 -16.52 -16.67 7.40
N PRO A 29 -15.62 -17.40 6.73
CA PRO A 29 -14.30 -16.84 6.38
C PRO A 29 -14.32 -15.84 5.22
N ILE A 30 -15.41 -15.74 4.46
CA ILE A 30 -15.46 -14.82 3.30
C ILE A 30 -15.73 -13.38 3.75
N PHE A 31 -16.30 -13.16 4.93
CA PHE A 31 -16.59 -11.81 5.44
C PHE A 31 -15.43 -11.12 6.15
N LEU A 32 -14.34 -11.83 6.48
CA LEU A 32 -13.20 -11.26 7.21
C LEU A 32 -12.10 -10.68 6.30
N PHE A 33 -12.21 -10.82 4.98
CA PHE A 33 -11.21 -10.28 4.03
C PHE A 33 -11.61 -8.97 3.36
N SER A 34 -12.69 -8.33 3.79
CA SER A 34 -13.03 -6.97 3.37
C SER A 34 -12.51 -5.93 4.38
N GLN A 35 -11.26 -6.00 4.75
CA GLN A 35 -10.57 -4.81 5.21
C GLN A 35 -10.15 -4.05 3.96
N SER A 36 -11.03 -3.14 3.52
CA SER A 36 -10.62 -2.08 2.63
C SER A 36 -9.49 -1.33 3.32
N TYR A 37 -8.30 -1.40 2.75
CA TYR A 37 -7.22 -0.47 3.04
C TYR A 37 -7.75 0.92 2.71
N GLU A 38 -8.29 1.60 3.69
CA GLU A 38 -8.47 3.04 3.60
C GLU A 38 -7.08 3.67 3.73
N THR A 39 -6.41 3.77 2.59
CA THR A 39 -5.24 4.63 2.45
C THR A 39 -5.72 6.04 2.78
N GLN A 40 -5.39 6.56 3.96
CA GLN A 40 -5.66 7.96 4.30
C GLN A 40 -4.90 8.82 3.31
N LYS A 41 -5.65 9.46 2.43
CA LYS A 41 -5.13 10.35 1.41
C LYS A 41 -5.48 11.76 1.78
N ASN A 42 -4.50 12.52 2.27
CA ASN A 42 -4.66 13.96 2.44
C ASN A 42 -4.49 14.64 1.08
N ILE A 43 -5.45 15.47 0.71
CA ILE A 43 -5.43 16.19 -0.57
C ILE A 43 -5.36 17.69 -0.26
N THR A 44 -4.24 18.30 -0.60
CA THR A 44 -4.06 19.75 -0.57
C THR A 44 -3.89 20.28 -2.00
N ILE A 45 -4.65 21.30 -2.36
CA ILE A 45 -4.59 21.91 -3.70
C ILE A 45 -3.72 23.17 -3.61
N ASP A 46 -2.57 23.16 -4.28
CA ASP A 46 -1.70 24.33 -4.43
C ASP A 46 -2.18 25.23 -5.59
N SER A 47 -1.79 26.53 -5.54
CA SER A 47 -2.09 27.57 -6.54
C SER A 47 -1.70 27.24 -7.99
N LYS A 48 -0.89 26.19 -8.20
CA LYS A 48 -0.45 25.68 -9.50
C LYS A 48 -1.32 24.56 -10.07
N ASN A 49 -2.52 24.32 -9.52
CA ASN A 49 -3.36 23.15 -9.85
C ASN A 49 -2.65 21.80 -9.60
N LEU A 50 -1.77 21.77 -8.62
CA LEU A 50 -1.13 20.56 -8.13
C LEU A 50 -1.95 20.03 -6.94
N ILE A 51 -2.22 18.76 -6.95
CA ILE A 51 -2.87 18.04 -5.85
C ILE A 51 -1.76 17.30 -5.13
N GLU A 52 -1.49 17.69 -3.89
CA GLU A 52 -0.59 16.95 -3.01
C GLU A 52 -1.26 15.67 -2.55
N VAL A 53 -0.52 14.57 -2.57
CA VAL A 53 -0.99 13.25 -2.19
C VAL A 53 -0.01 12.65 -1.20
N GLU A 54 -0.51 12.23 -0.06
CA GLU A 54 0.24 11.51 0.95
C GLU A 54 -0.36 10.13 1.16
N ILE A 55 0.49 9.13 1.28
CA ILE A 55 0.15 7.76 1.61
C ILE A 55 0.88 7.43 2.90
N TYR A 56 0.24 6.70 3.80
CA TYR A 56 0.78 6.42 5.11
C TYR A 56 1.04 4.91 5.29
N HIS A 57 2.02 4.59 6.12
CA HIS A 57 2.23 3.25 6.67
C HIS A 57 1.15 2.95 7.72
N ASP A 58 1.00 1.68 8.08
CA ASP A 58 0.05 1.24 9.10
C ASP A 58 0.30 1.85 10.49
N ASN A 59 1.54 2.29 10.78
CA ASN A 59 1.92 2.97 12.01
C ASN A 59 1.57 4.48 12.02
N GLY A 60 1.03 5.01 10.91
CA GLY A 60 0.67 6.42 10.75
C GLY A 60 1.80 7.32 10.23
N ASN A 61 3.02 6.81 10.03
CA ASN A 61 4.09 7.55 9.38
C ASN A 61 3.85 7.66 7.87
N ILE A 62 4.34 8.74 7.26
CA ILE A 62 4.22 8.90 5.80
C ILE A 62 5.05 7.82 5.11
N TYR A 63 4.41 7.05 4.24
CA TYR A 63 5.06 6.12 3.32
C TYR A 63 5.53 6.82 2.05
N GLN A 64 4.67 7.66 1.46
CA GLN A 64 4.97 8.35 0.21
C GLN A 64 4.25 9.68 0.13
N LYS A 65 4.96 10.69 -0.40
CA LYS A 65 4.45 12.03 -0.66
C LYS A 65 4.78 12.44 -2.10
N GLY A 66 3.81 13.05 -2.77
CA GLY A 66 4.00 13.49 -4.15
C GLY A 66 2.89 14.39 -4.65
N PHE A 67 2.94 14.75 -5.90
CA PHE A 67 1.97 15.66 -6.52
C PHE A 67 1.34 15.04 -7.76
N LEU A 68 0.06 15.35 -7.96
CA LEU A 68 -0.68 15.05 -9.17
C LEU A 68 -1.02 16.34 -9.93
N LYS A 69 -0.90 16.27 -11.24
CA LYS A 69 -1.41 17.28 -12.18
C LYS A 69 -2.15 16.58 -13.30
N ASN A 70 -3.41 16.93 -13.50
CA ASN A 70 -4.28 16.28 -14.50
C ASN A 70 -4.25 14.73 -14.34
N ASN A 71 -4.42 14.24 -13.11
CA ASN A 71 -4.41 12.81 -12.72
C ASN A 71 -3.12 12.07 -13.07
N LYS A 72 -1.99 12.76 -13.23
CA LYS A 72 -0.67 12.17 -13.48
C LYS A 72 0.32 12.68 -12.46
N LEU A 73 1.21 11.82 -12.00
CA LEU A 73 2.31 12.23 -11.14
C LEU A 73 3.12 13.35 -11.82
N HIS A 74 3.39 14.43 -11.08
CA HIS A 74 4.08 15.61 -11.57
C HIS A 74 4.82 16.31 -10.44
N GLY A 75 6.10 16.66 -10.64
CA GLY A 75 6.94 17.25 -9.61
C GLY A 75 7.60 16.20 -8.72
N VAL A 76 8.00 16.60 -7.53
CA VAL A 76 8.80 15.77 -6.61
C VAL A 76 7.98 14.62 -6.05
N LEU A 77 8.62 13.45 -5.97
CA LEU A 77 8.16 12.29 -5.21
C LEU A 77 9.18 11.99 -4.12
N GLN A 78 8.68 11.74 -2.93
CA GLN A 78 9.45 11.29 -1.76
C GLN A 78 8.83 10.01 -1.23
N SER A 79 9.66 9.01 -0.90
CA SER A 79 9.20 7.82 -0.21
C SER A 79 10.05 7.59 1.03
N TYR A 80 9.41 7.09 2.06
CA TYR A 80 9.99 6.93 3.39
C TYR A 80 9.82 5.49 3.86
N ASP A 81 10.75 5.03 4.67
CA ASP A 81 10.62 3.75 5.39
C ASP A 81 9.62 3.88 6.56
N ILE A 82 9.41 2.77 7.26
CA ILE A 82 8.47 2.70 8.37
C ILE A 82 8.88 3.57 9.58
N ASP A 83 10.18 3.86 9.71
CA ASP A 83 10.75 4.69 10.78
C ASP A 83 10.80 6.18 10.40
N GLY A 84 10.41 6.52 9.15
CA GLY A 84 10.35 7.88 8.61
C GLY A 84 11.65 8.32 7.93
N GLY A 85 12.60 7.41 7.68
CA GLY A 85 13.80 7.67 6.91
C GLY A 85 13.47 7.83 5.41
N LEU A 86 14.06 8.84 4.76
CA LEU A 86 13.88 9.05 3.31
C LEU A 86 14.62 7.95 2.53
N VAL A 87 13.91 7.17 1.74
CA VAL A 87 14.46 6.06 0.95
C VAL A 87 14.42 6.29 -0.56
N VAL A 88 13.54 7.17 -1.04
CA VAL A 88 13.50 7.55 -2.47
C VAL A 88 13.21 9.03 -2.60
N LEU A 89 13.97 9.69 -3.46
CA LEU A 89 13.72 11.05 -3.91
C LEU A 89 13.83 11.10 -5.43
N GLY A 90 12.83 11.64 -6.11
CA GLY A 90 12.85 11.78 -7.55
C GLY A 90 11.80 12.75 -8.06
N GLU A 91 11.76 12.93 -9.36
CA GLU A 91 10.83 13.83 -10.02
C GLU A 91 10.06 13.14 -11.13
N PHE A 92 8.77 13.43 -11.21
CA PHE A 92 7.91 13.05 -12.32
C PHE A 92 7.53 14.24 -13.18
N ASN A 93 7.50 14.03 -14.49
CA ASN A 93 6.93 14.95 -15.44
C ASN A 93 5.83 14.26 -16.24
N LYS A 94 4.57 14.68 -16.04
CA LYS A 94 3.38 14.10 -16.71
C LYS A 94 3.31 12.57 -16.61
N GLY A 95 3.57 12.01 -15.42
CA GLY A 95 3.53 10.58 -15.13
C GLY A 95 4.78 9.79 -15.53
N LYS A 96 5.84 10.45 -15.98
CA LYS A 96 7.10 9.79 -16.36
C LYS A 96 8.23 10.24 -15.45
N LYS A 97 9.09 9.31 -15.02
CA LYS A 97 10.32 9.61 -14.30
C LYS A 97 11.21 10.51 -15.14
N ASN A 98 11.68 11.61 -14.54
CA ASN A 98 12.53 12.58 -15.21
C ASN A 98 13.56 13.14 -14.24
N GLY A 99 14.74 13.52 -14.73
CA GLY A 99 15.80 14.07 -13.90
C GLY A 99 16.46 13.03 -12.99
N LYS A 100 17.06 13.52 -11.92
CA LYS A 100 17.83 12.73 -10.97
C LYS A 100 16.88 12.01 -10.00
N TRP A 101 17.10 10.72 -9.83
CA TRP A 101 16.45 9.88 -8.83
C TRP A 101 17.50 9.32 -7.89
N ILE A 102 17.25 9.37 -6.61
CA ILE A 102 18.13 8.88 -5.57
C ILE A 102 17.37 7.82 -4.78
N PHE A 103 18.01 6.67 -4.63
CA PHE A 103 17.52 5.55 -3.85
C PHE A 103 18.51 5.27 -2.75
N TRP A 104 18.07 5.33 -1.50
CA TRP A 104 18.86 4.97 -0.33
C TRP A 104 18.47 3.57 0.12
N ASN A 105 19.47 2.75 0.30
CA ASN A 105 19.40 1.47 0.97
C ASN A 105 20.42 1.50 2.12
N ASN A 106 20.30 0.62 3.09
CA ASN A 106 21.14 0.63 4.32
C ASN A 106 22.64 0.80 4.02
N ASP A 107 23.12 0.15 2.96
CA ASP A 107 24.56 0.09 2.63
C ASP A 107 24.93 0.89 1.38
N GLN A 108 23.97 1.39 0.63
CA GLN A 108 24.23 1.94 -0.71
C GLN A 108 23.32 3.12 -1.03
N VAL A 109 23.85 4.04 -1.82
CA VAL A 109 23.09 5.10 -2.49
C VAL A 109 23.20 4.90 -3.99
N ILE A 110 22.05 4.76 -4.64
CA ILE A 110 21.97 4.62 -6.09
C ILE A 110 21.36 5.89 -6.65
N VAL A 111 22.10 6.56 -7.53
CA VAL A 111 21.65 7.75 -8.25
C VAL A 111 21.41 7.39 -9.70
N VAL A 112 20.19 7.57 -10.17
CA VAL A 112 19.79 7.26 -11.55
C VAL A 112 19.25 8.51 -12.22
N ASN A 113 19.76 8.83 -13.39
CA ASN A 113 19.21 9.91 -14.21
C ASN A 113 18.23 9.34 -15.24
N TYR A 114 16.98 9.83 -15.18
CA TYR A 114 15.93 9.43 -16.10
C TYR A 114 15.56 10.54 -17.08
N LYS A 115 15.17 10.13 -18.27
CA LYS A 115 14.45 10.97 -19.24
C LYS A 115 13.26 10.20 -19.80
N ASN A 116 12.06 10.64 -19.44
CA ASN A 116 10.81 9.98 -19.86
C ASN A 116 10.79 8.47 -19.59
N ASN A 117 11.09 8.04 -18.36
CA ASN A 117 11.23 6.65 -17.90
C ASN A 117 12.45 5.89 -18.45
N LYS A 118 13.24 6.45 -19.34
CA LYS A 118 14.47 5.81 -19.81
C LYS A 118 15.63 6.20 -18.90
N ILE A 119 16.43 5.23 -18.49
CA ILE A 119 17.68 5.46 -17.77
C ILE A 119 18.70 6.00 -18.74
N LEU A 120 19.29 7.16 -18.41
CA LEU A 120 20.40 7.76 -19.15
C LEU A 120 21.73 7.26 -18.61
N ASN A 121 21.89 7.29 -17.30
CA ASN A 121 23.05 6.79 -16.58
C ASN A 121 22.65 6.49 -15.12
N TYR A 122 23.51 5.77 -14.43
CA TYR A 122 23.39 5.56 -12.99
C TYR A 122 24.76 5.53 -12.34
N LEU A 123 24.79 5.84 -11.05
CA LEU A 123 25.95 5.75 -10.17
C LEU A 123 25.50 5.02 -8.90
N GLU A 124 26.32 4.08 -8.47
CA GLU A 124 26.16 3.38 -7.21
C GLU A 124 27.37 3.71 -6.33
N THR A 125 27.12 4.06 -5.08
CA THR A 125 28.18 4.38 -4.10
C THR A 125 27.81 3.80 -2.75
N GLN A 126 28.78 3.50 -1.91
CA GLN A 126 28.54 3.10 -0.53
C GLN A 126 27.93 4.27 0.24
N ASN A 127 27.06 3.96 1.20
CA ASN A 127 26.36 4.96 1.97
C ASN A 127 27.25 5.51 3.11
N ASP A 128 28.29 6.27 2.73
CA ASP A 128 29.12 7.02 3.68
C ASP A 128 28.52 8.39 4.03
N LEU A 129 27.35 8.70 3.47
CA LEU A 129 26.66 9.96 3.69
C LEU A 129 25.63 9.79 4.79
N GLU A 130 25.80 10.51 5.89
CA GLU A 130 24.78 10.63 6.92
C GLU A 130 23.43 11.05 6.32
N PRO A 131 22.29 10.50 6.79
CA PRO A 131 20.98 10.87 6.27
C PRO A 131 20.75 12.38 6.45
N ILE A 132 20.37 13.06 5.37
CA ILE A 132 19.99 14.47 5.43
C ILE A 132 18.69 14.55 6.23
N VAL A 133 18.79 14.89 7.50
CA VAL A 133 17.64 15.23 8.33
C VAL A 133 17.13 16.60 7.87
N VAL A 134 16.10 16.60 7.06
CA VAL A 134 15.35 17.82 6.73
C VAL A 134 14.50 18.17 7.96
N ARG A 135 14.92 19.17 8.72
CA ARG A 135 14.12 19.79 9.80
C ARG A 135 13.12 20.77 9.22
#